data_54626db455b7a57e419310748eead410
#
_entry.id   54626db455b7a57e419310748eead410
#
_cell.length_a   1.000
_cell.length_b   1.000
_cell.length_c   1.000
_cell.angle_alpha   90.00
_cell.angle_beta   90.00
_cell.angle_gamma   90.00
#
_symmetry.space_group_name_H-M   'P 1'
#
loop_
_entity.id
_entity.type
_entity.pdbx_description
1 polymer ?
#
loop_
_entity_poly.entity_id
_entity_poly.type
_entity_poly.pdbx_seq_one_letter_code
_entity_poly.pdbx_strand_id
1 'polypeptide(L)'
;NLSLADYVNEIIKSFEEISNKIFVVNLEQDSNPFQITKSIELVYGIRNFIGNANKFANKKIFVTIKSDSEISEIIIEDDGPGYPKDVINKIGEPYNKSQIKEYSTKSGLGLGIFIGKTLLEKNLANIIFRNSETRTGAEVNIAWNNKDLKRI
;
A
#
# COMPACT_ATOMS: atom_id res chain seq x y z
N ASN A 1 7.95 -19.44 0.06
CA ASN A 1 8.65 -18.15 -0.12
C ASN A 1 8.44 -17.62 -1.52
N LEU A 2 8.12 -16.37 -1.63
CA LEU A 2 7.89 -15.69 -2.91
C LEU A 2 8.67 -14.37 -2.94
N SER A 3 8.87 -13.81 -4.13
CA SER A 3 9.38 -12.45 -4.25
C SER A 3 8.30 -11.45 -3.81
N LEU A 4 8.70 -10.22 -3.52
CA LEU A 4 7.75 -9.16 -3.18
C LEU A 4 6.70 -8.98 -4.27
N ALA A 5 7.14 -8.97 -5.54
CA ALA A 5 6.23 -8.84 -6.68
C ALA A 5 5.20 -9.97 -6.74
N ASP A 6 5.61 -11.19 -6.44
CA ASP A 6 4.70 -12.33 -6.47
C ASP A 6 3.65 -12.23 -5.36
N TYR A 7 4.03 -11.80 -4.16
CA TYR A 7 3.07 -11.56 -3.08
C TYR A 7 2.05 -10.48 -3.46
N VAL A 8 2.52 -9.39 -4.04
CA VAL A 8 1.65 -8.30 -4.49
C VAL A 8 0.69 -8.79 -5.57
N ASN A 9 1.18 -9.54 -6.54
CA ASN A 9 0.35 -10.08 -7.62
C ASN A 9 -0.73 -11.05 -7.11
N GLU A 10 -0.42 -11.89 -6.13
CA GLU A 10 -1.42 -12.75 -5.51
C GLU A 10 -2.52 -11.94 -4.84
N ILE A 11 -2.15 -10.90 -4.12
CA ILE A 11 -3.11 -10.01 -3.47
C ILE A 11 -4.00 -9.32 -4.51
N ILE A 12 -3.40 -8.79 -5.57
CA ILE A 12 -4.16 -8.13 -6.64
C ILE A 12 -5.15 -9.09 -7.29
N LYS A 13 -4.74 -10.32 -7.58
CA LYS A 13 -5.63 -11.33 -8.15
C LYS A 13 -6.86 -11.59 -7.27
N SER A 14 -6.67 -11.61 -5.95
CA SER A 14 -7.79 -11.82 -5.03
C SER A 14 -8.81 -10.68 -5.10
N PHE A 15 -8.37 -9.46 -5.36
CA PHE A 15 -9.28 -8.32 -5.56
C PHE A 15 -9.92 -8.33 -6.95
N GLU A 16 -9.17 -8.69 -7.98
CA GLU A 16 -9.68 -8.75 -9.35
C GLU A 16 -10.87 -9.69 -9.49
N GLU A 17 -10.90 -10.77 -8.72
CA GLU A 17 -12.00 -11.74 -8.74
C GLU A 17 -13.34 -11.14 -8.28
N ILE A 18 -13.32 -10.11 -7.46
CA ILE A 18 -14.53 -9.54 -6.85
C ILE A 18 -14.75 -8.06 -7.21
N SER A 19 -13.76 -7.42 -7.84
CA SER A 19 -13.81 -6.00 -8.16
C SER A 19 -14.20 -5.77 -9.61
N ASN A 20 -14.92 -4.67 -9.86
CA ASN A 20 -15.19 -4.19 -11.21
C ASN A 20 -14.14 -3.16 -11.67
N LYS A 21 -13.11 -2.91 -10.88
CA LYS A 21 -12.07 -1.93 -11.19
C LYS A 21 -10.90 -2.60 -11.89
N ILE A 22 -10.10 -1.80 -12.59
CA ILE A 22 -8.96 -2.27 -13.36
C ILE A 22 -7.68 -2.03 -12.57
N PHE A 23 -6.89 -3.08 -12.40
CA PHE A 23 -5.56 -3.00 -11.79
C PHE A 23 -4.50 -2.96 -12.88
N VAL A 24 -3.68 -1.91 -12.87
CA VAL A 24 -2.56 -1.75 -13.79
C VAL A 24 -1.27 -1.95 -12.99
N VAL A 25 -0.54 -3.02 -13.30
CA VAL A 25 0.67 -3.37 -12.58
C VAL A 25 1.89 -3.05 -13.44
N ASN A 26 2.83 -2.31 -12.87
CA ASN A 26 4.10 -1.97 -13.50
C ASN A 26 5.23 -2.51 -12.63
N LEU A 27 6.09 -3.33 -13.23
CA LEU A 27 7.19 -3.98 -12.52
C LEU A 27 8.53 -3.45 -13.02
N GLU A 28 9.32 -2.88 -12.10
CA GLU A 28 10.66 -2.37 -12.36
C GLU A 28 11.61 -3.03 -11.35
N GLN A 29 12.21 -4.16 -11.75
CA GLN A 29 13.12 -4.89 -10.85
C GLN A 29 14.25 -5.58 -11.61
N ASP A 30 15.28 -5.97 -10.88
CA ASP A 30 16.37 -6.77 -11.40
C ASP A 30 15.88 -8.17 -11.81
N SER A 31 16.62 -8.80 -12.72
CA SER A 31 16.25 -10.11 -13.27
C SER A 31 16.14 -11.23 -12.25
N ASN A 32 16.81 -11.10 -11.10
CA ASN A 32 16.84 -12.13 -10.05
C ASN A 32 16.29 -11.55 -8.73
N PRO A 33 14.98 -11.44 -8.58
CA PRO A 33 14.41 -10.96 -7.33
C PRO A 33 14.64 -11.96 -6.20
N PHE A 34 14.97 -11.45 -5.01
CA PHE A 34 15.11 -12.32 -3.84
C PHE A 34 13.74 -12.75 -3.31
N GLN A 35 13.72 -13.86 -2.61
CA GLN A 35 12.51 -14.40 -2.00
C GLN A 35 12.40 -14.00 -0.54
N ILE A 36 11.16 -13.82 -0.10
CA ILE A 36 10.83 -13.40 1.25
C ILE A 36 9.99 -14.50 1.90
N THR A 37 10.28 -14.82 3.15
CA THR A 37 9.43 -15.72 3.92
C THR A 37 8.06 -15.07 4.15
N LYS A 38 7.00 -15.82 4.02
CA LYS A 38 5.64 -15.30 4.20
C LYS A 38 5.47 -14.72 5.60
N SER A 39 5.06 -13.47 5.66
CA SER A 39 4.80 -12.74 6.90
C SER A 39 3.35 -12.27 6.90
N ILE A 40 2.66 -12.51 8.00
CA ILE A 40 1.26 -12.05 8.17
C ILE A 40 1.21 -10.53 8.08
N GLU A 41 2.14 -9.83 8.74
CA GLU A 41 2.20 -8.38 8.74
C GLU A 41 2.40 -7.82 7.33
N LEU A 42 3.30 -8.44 6.57
CA LEU A 42 3.57 -8.01 5.19
C LEU A 42 2.33 -8.17 4.32
N VAL A 43 1.75 -9.36 4.31
CA VAL A 43 0.61 -9.68 3.43
C VAL A 43 -0.62 -8.84 3.79
N TYR A 44 -1.00 -8.82 5.07
CA TYR A 44 -2.19 -8.07 5.49
C TYR A 44 -2.00 -6.56 5.42
N GLY A 45 -0.76 -6.08 5.67
CA GLY A 45 -0.46 -4.66 5.52
C GLY A 45 -0.64 -4.20 4.08
N ILE A 46 -0.05 -4.90 3.13
CA ILE A 46 -0.20 -4.57 1.70
C ILE A 46 -1.66 -4.71 1.27
N ARG A 47 -2.34 -5.76 1.72
CA ARG A 47 -3.74 -6.01 1.42
C ARG A 47 -4.64 -4.86 1.87
N ASN A 48 -4.38 -4.27 3.03
CA ASN A 48 -5.16 -3.14 3.51
C ASN A 48 -5.03 -1.91 2.60
N PHE A 49 -3.83 -1.63 2.10
CA PHE A 49 -3.62 -0.49 1.20
C PHE A 49 -4.20 -0.72 -0.19
N ILE A 50 -4.06 -1.92 -0.74
CA ILE A 50 -4.66 -2.26 -2.03
C ILE A 50 -6.20 -2.24 -1.92
N GLY A 51 -6.74 -2.78 -0.82
CA GLY A 51 -8.17 -2.74 -0.57
C GLY A 51 -8.72 -1.33 -0.44
N ASN A 52 -7.95 -0.45 0.20
CA ASN A 52 -8.31 0.96 0.32
C ASN A 52 -8.35 1.65 -1.04
N ALA A 53 -7.32 1.42 -1.86
CA ALA A 53 -7.30 1.95 -3.23
C ALA A 53 -8.47 1.43 -4.06
N ASN A 54 -8.78 0.14 -3.94
CA ASN A 54 -9.93 -0.47 -4.62
C ASN A 54 -11.25 0.17 -4.20
N LYS A 55 -11.40 0.50 -2.92
CA LYS A 55 -12.62 1.13 -2.39
C LYS A 55 -12.83 2.53 -2.94
N PHE A 56 -11.78 3.33 -3.04
CA PHE A 56 -11.88 4.76 -3.37
C PHE A 56 -11.60 5.09 -4.83
N ALA A 57 -10.98 4.21 -5.60
CA ALA A 57 -10.75 4.42 -7.02
C ALA A 57 -12.08 4.61 -7.77
N ASN A 58 -12.06 5.44 -8.81
CA ASN A 58 -13.19 5.53 -9.71
C ASN A 58 -13.22 4.32 -10.67
N LYS A 59 -12.12 4.07 -11.37
CA LYS A 59 -12.02 2.98 -12.35
C LYS A 59 -10.73 2.18 -12.27
N LYS A 60 -9.61 2.81 -11.92
CA LYS A 60 -8.28 2.20 -12.04
C LYS A 60 -7.43 2.36 -10.78
N ILE A 61 -6.70 1.30 -10.49
CA ILE A 61 -5.65 1.30 -9.46
C ILE A 61 -4.33 0.97 -10.16
N PHE A 62 -3.30 1.76 -9.86
CA PHE A 62 -1.96 1.59 -10.44
C PHE A 62 -1.02 1.12 -9.34
N VAL A 63 -0.41 -0.03 -9.54
CA VAL A 63 0.53 -0.60 -8.58
C VAL A 63 1.89 -0.74 -9.27
N THR A 64 2.86 0.01 -8.77
CA THR A 64 4.24 -0.04 -9.27
C THR A 64 5.10 -0.72 -8.23
N ILE A 65 5.89 -1.71 -8.65
CA ILE A 65 6.81 -2.44 -7.79
C ILE A 65 8.20 -2.21 -8.33
N LYS A 66 9.04 -1.56 -7.51
CA LYS A 66 10.43 -1.26 -7.86
C LYS A 66 11.36 -2.00 -6.91
N SER A 67 12.42 -2.58 -7.43
CA SER A 67 13.42 -3.23 -6.60
C SER A 67 14.79 -3.14 -7.26
N ASP A 68 15.75 -2.63 -6.52
CA ASP A 68 17.17 -2.64 -6.89
C ASP A 68 17.95 -3.47 -5.87
N SER A 69 19.28 -3.34 -5.85
CA SER A 69 20.13 -4.10 -4.95
C SER A 69 19.97 -3.72 -3.47
N GLU A 70 19.45 -2.55 -3.17
CA GLU A 70 19.38 -2.02 -1.81
C GLU A 70 17.97 -1.79 -1.29
N ILE A 71 17.06 -1.33 -2.16
CA ILE A 71 15.72 -0.88 -1.78
C ILE A 71 14.66 -1.56 -2.61
N SER A 72 13.57 -1.93 -1.97
CA SER A 72 12.33 -2.38 -2.60
C SER A 72 11.19 -1.45 -2.22
N GLU A 73 10.31 -1.18 -3.18
CA GLU A 73 9.27 -0.16 -3.05
C GLU A 73 8.00 -0.59 -3.76
N ILE A 74 6.87 -0.33 -3.11
CA ILE A 74 5.54 -0.50 -3.72
C ILE A 74 4.86 0.86 -3.72
N ILE A 75 4.39 1.31 -4.89
CA ILE A 75 3.63 2.54 -5.02
C ILE A 75 2.22 2.17 -5.47
N ILE A 76 1.23 2.52 -4.66
CA ILE A 76 -0.18 2.24 -4.94
C ILE A 76 -0.89 3.57 -5.16
N GLU A 77 -1.40 3.78 -6.36
CA GLU A 77 -2.09 4.99 -6.76
C GLU A 77 -3.49 4.67 -7.28
N ASP A 78 -4.45 5.55 -7.04
CA ASP A 78 -5.78 5.41 -7.62
C ASP A 78 -6.21 6.66 -8.37
N ASP A 79 -7.31 6.56 -9.08
CA ASP A 79 -7.90 7.66 -9.85
C ASP A 79 -9.13 8.26 -9.15
N GLY A 80 -9.24 8.06 -7.85
CA GLY A 80 -10.34 8.58 -7.04
C GLY A 80 -10.15 10.06 -6.66
N PRO A 81 -10.88 10.53 -5.65
CA PRO A 81 -10.84 11.94 -5.23
C PRO A 81 -9.57 12.33 -4.47
N GLY A 82 -8.76 11.38 -4.05
CA GLY A 82 -7.59 11.64 -3.23
C GLY A 82 -7.93 11.79 -1.75
N TYR A 83 -6.90 11.96 -0.93
CA TYR A 83 -7.10 12.22 0.49
C TYR A 83 -7.60 13.64 0.72
N PRO A 84 -8.62 13.85 1.56
CA PRO A 84 -8.98 15.20 2.00
C PRO A 84 -7.78 15.86 2.70
N LYS A 85 -7.67 17.19 2.60
CA LYS A 85 -6.53 17.93 3.17
C LYS A 85 -6.36 17.70 4.67
N ASP A 86 -7.46 17.67 5.41
CA ASP A 86 -7.44 17.44 6.86
C ASP A 86 -6.97 16.02 7.19
N VAL A 87 -7.28 15.05 6.35
CA VAL A 87 -6.85 13.66 6.54
C VAL A 87 -5.35 13.52 6.27
N ILE A 88 -4.86 14.05 5.13
CA ILE A 88 -3.47 13.88 4.74
C ILE A 88 -2.51 14.53 5.73
N ASN A 89 -2.90 15.65 6.33
CA ASN A 89 -2.10 16.33 7.35
C ASN A 89 -2.01 15.53 8.66
N LYS A 90 -2.95 14.64 8.93
CA LYS A 90 -3.02 13.85 10.16
C LYS A 90 -2.48 12.43 10.04
N ILE A 91 -2.35 11.90 8.83
CA ILE A 91 -1.89 10.52 8.62
C ILE A 91 -0.50 10.29 9.20
N GLY A 92 0.36 11.30 9.22
CA GLY A 92 1.71 11.23 9.78
C GLY A 92 1.79 11.39 11.29
N GLU A 93 0.69 11.73 11.96
CA GLU A 93 0.69 11.94 13.40
C GLU A 93 0.62 10.62 14.19
N PRO A 94 1.08 10.61 15.45
CA PRO A 94 0.94 9.42 16.29
C PRO A 94 -0.52 9.02 16.42
N TYR A 95 -0.74 7.73 16.35
CA TYR A 95 -2.06 7.15 16.39
C TYR A 95 -2.72 7.29 17.75
N ASN A 96 -4.05 7.58 17.75
CA ASN A 96 -4.91 7.41 18.90
C ASN A 96 -6.33 7.01 18.46
N LYS A 97 -7.11 6.47 19.41
CA LYS A 97 -8.46 5.95 19.10
C LYS A 97 -9.41 7.01 18.55
N SER A 98 -9.31 8.25 19.01
CA SER A 98 -10.18 9.32 18.55
C SER A 98 -9.89 9.70 17.09
N GLN A 99 -8.62 9.63 16.66
CA GLN A 99 -8.25 9.88 15.28
C GLN A 99 -8.82 8.80 14.36
N ILE A 100 -8.73 7.53 14.73
CA ILE A 100 -9.31 6.44 13.92
C ILE A 100 -10.82 6.63 13.76
N LYS A 101 -11.51 6.90 14.86
CA LYS A 101 -12.95 7.08 14.83
C LYS A 101 -13.35 8.25 13.94
N GLU A 102 -12.60 9.34 13.99
CA GLU A 102 -12.80 10.52 13.16
C GLU A 102 -12.63 10.18 11.68
N TYR A 103 -11.55 9.48 11.31
CA TYR A 103 -11.30 9.08 9.93
C TYR A 103 -12.40 8.14 9.42
N SER A 104 -12.77 7.14 10.20
CA SER A 104 -13.81 6.18 9.84
C SER A 104 -15.15 6.85 9.60
N THR A 105 -15.48 7.85 10.42
CA THR A 105 -16.76 8.55 10.34
C THR A 105 -16.83 9.52 9.17
N LYS A 106 -15.74 10.28 8.93
CA LYS A 106 -15.74 11.35 7.93
C LYS A 106 -15.40 10.89 6.52
N SER A 107 -14.50 9.94 6.37
CA SER A 107 -13.95 9.57 5.07
C SER A 107 -14.01 8.09 4.74
N GLY A 108 -14.28 7.23 5.70
CA GLY A 108 -14.23 5.78 5.53
C GLY A 108 -12.81 5.23 5.33
N LEU A 109 -11.77 6.04 5.56
CA LEU A 109 -10.37 5.67 5.35
C LEU A 109 -9.69 5.07 6.58
N GLY A 110 -10.12 5.50 7.76
CA GLY A 110 -9.32 5.46 8.96
C GLY A 110 -8.73 4.12 9.37
N LEU A 111 -9.56 3.09 9.49
CA LEU A 111 -9.09 1.83 10.07
C LEU A 111 -8.13 1.08 9.14
N GLY A 112 -8.42 1.06 7.83
CA GLY A 112 -7.57 0.40 6.85
C GLY A 112 -6.18 1.02 6.76
N ILE A 113 -6.08 2.34 6.73
CA ILE A 113 -4.80 3.06 6.73
C ILE A 113 -4.02 2.75 8.01
N PHE A 114 -4.69 2.83 9.15
CA PHE A 114 -4.04 2.56 10.43
C PHE A 114 -3.50 1.14 10.53
N ILE A 115 -4.31 0.15 10.19
CA ILE A 115 -3.89 -1.25 10.24
C ILE A 115 -2.74 -1.51 9.29
N GLY A 116 -2.84 -1.05 8.04
CA GLY A 116 -1.77 -1.22 7.06
C GLY A 116 -0.46 -0.59 7.51
N LYS A 117 -0.51 0.65 7.97
CA LYS A 117 0.65 1.37 8.48
C LYS A 117 1.30 0.64 9.66
N THR A 118 0.49 0.24 10.64
CA THR A 118 0.99 -0.45 11.84
C THR A 118 1.66 -1.77 11.49
N LEU A 119 1.04 -2.57 10.64
CA LEU A 119 1.58 -3.87 10.26
C LEU A 119 2.89 -3.75 9.48
N LEU A 120 2.95 -2.84 8.51
CA LEU A 120 4.14 -2.69 7.68
C LEU A 120 5.29 -2.02 8.42
N GLU A 121 5.00 -1.10 9.34
CA GLU A 121 6.04 -0.50 10.18
C GLU A 121 6.70 -1.52 11.11
N LYS A 122 5.98 -2.56 11.49
CA LYS A 122 6.59 -3.68 12.23
C LYS A 122 7.63 -4.43 11.40
N ASN A 123 7.48 -4.41 10.08
CA ASN A 123 8.46 -4.98 9.17
C ASN A 123 9.47 -3.94 8.69
N LEU A 124 9.58 -2.80 9.39
CA LEU A 124 10.52 -1.73 9.12
C LEU A 124 10.29 -1.01 7.79
N ALA A 125 9.08 -1.05 7.27
CA ALA A 125 8.70 -0.27 6.11
C ALA A 125 8.66 1.22 6.45
N ASN A 126 9.05 2.05 5.49
CA ASN A 126 8.84 3.47 5.53
C ASN A 126 7.67 3.80 4.61
N ILE A 127 6.65 4.50 5.13
CA ILE A 127 5.40 4.70 4.40
C ILE A 127 5.13 6.20 4.25
N ILE A 128 4.89 6.63 3.01
CA ILE A 128 4.59 8.02 2.69
C ILE A 128 3.23 8.07 2.01
N PHE A 129 2.36 8.95 2.50
CA PHE A 129 1.03 9.20 1.94
C PHE A 129 1.01 10.57 1.29
N ARG A 130 0.43 10.64 0.09
CA ARG A 130 0.24 11.91 -0.61
C ARG A 130 -0.88 11.77 -1.64
N ASN A 131 -1.30 12.88 -2.21
CA ASN A 131 -2.17 12.83 -3.38
C ASN A 131 -1.29 12.72 -4.62
N SER A 132 -1.69 11.84 -5.54
CA SER A 132 -0.94 11.60 -6.77
C SER A 132 -0.99 12.84 -7.67
N GLU A 133 0.18 13.25 -8.18
CA GLU A 133 0.27 14.35 -9.13
C GLU A 133 -0.17 13.96 -10.54
N THR A 134 -0.09 12.66 -10.85
CA THR A 134 -0.32 12.16 -12.20
C THR A 134 -1.64 11.42 -12.36
N ARG A 135 -2.21 10.87 -11.26
CA ARG A 135 -3.39 9.98 -11.31
C ARG A 135 -4.64 10.58 -10.70
N THR A 136 -4.55 11.78 -10.14
CA THR A 136 -5.64 12.54 -9.49
C THR A 136 -6.13 12.01 -8.15
N GLY A 137 -5.83 10.78 -7.79
CA GLY A 137 -6.28 10.16 -6.55
C GLY A 137 -5.21 10.13 -5.46
N ALA A 138 -5.38 9.21 -4.53
CA ALA A 138 -4.46 9.00 -3.43
C ALA A 138 -3.25 8.17 -3.88
N GLU A 139 -2.13 8.37 -3.21
CA GLU A 139 -0.92 7.59 -3.41
C GLU A 139 -0.35 7.17 -2.07
N VAL A 140 0.02 5.89 -1.94
CA VAL A 140 0.83 5.42 -0.82
C VAL A 140 2.10 4.79 -1.37
N ASN A 141 3.23 5.18 -0.78
CA ASN A 141 4.55 4.67 -1.13
C ASN A 141 5.09 3.89 0.07
N ILE A 142 5.39 2.61 -0.15
CA ILE A 142 5.87 1.70 0.89
C ILE A 142 7.26 1.24 0.48
N ALA A 143 8.27 1.56 1.28
CA ALA A 143 9.67 1.26 0.95
C ALA A 143 10.37 0.53 2.09
N TRP A 144 11.27 -0.38 1.73
CA TRP A 144 12.11 -1.13 2.67
C TRP A 144 13.55 -1.14 2.19
N ASN A 145 14.46 -1.21 3.15
CA ASN A 145 15.79 -1.72 2.85
C ASN A 145 15.69 -3.23 2.62
N ASN A 146 16.33 -3.73 1.59
CA ASN A 146 16.27 -5.18 1.28
C ASN A 146 16.79 -6.05 2.42
N LYS A 147 17.75 -5.54 3.20
CA LYS A 147 18.22 -6.21 4.41
C LYS A 147 17.10 -6.54 5.38
N ASP A 148 16.17 -5.62 5.54
CA ASP A 148 15.04 -5.78 6.46
C ASP A 148 14.01 -6.76 5.92
N LEU A 149 13.72 -6.71 4.63
CA LEU A 149 12.82 -7.67 3.97
C LEU A 149 13.35 -9.09 4.05
N LYS A 150 14.66 -9.28 3.90
CA LYS A 150 15.28 -10.61 3.96
C LYS A 150 15.23 -11.25 5.34
N ARG A 151 14.96 -10.48 6.38
CA ARG A 151 14.86 -10.96 7.77
C ARG A 151 13.44 -11.32 8.21
N ILE A 152 12.48 -11.07 7.37
CA ILE A 152 11.08 -11.38 7.66
C ILE A 152 10.84 -12.90 7.76
#